data_afc5ea8622ee62393fa6d9c64a0bf0fe
#
_entry.id   afc5ea8622ee62393fa6d9c64a0bf0fe
#
_cell.length_a   1.000
_cell.length_b   1.000
_cell.length_c   1.000
_cell.angle_alpha   90.00
_cell.angle_beta   90.00
_cell.angle_gamma   90.00
#
_symmetry.space_group_name_H-M   'P 1'
#
loop_
_entity.id
_entity.type
_entity.pdbx_description
1 polymer ?
#
loop_
_entity_poly.entity_id
_entity_poly.type
_entity_poly.pdbx_seq_one_letter_code
_entity_poly.pdbx_strand_id
1 'polypeptide(L)'
;MSDLLYLDHNATTPIDPLVCDAMLPWLRNEFGNPSSIYGLGRRAAAALTKAREQVATLVGAQPSEIIFNSCGTEATNTAILSALAIDPDKRHVITSTVEHSATIKLCEYLATRGYEITWLPVDDQGKFDLVKLEAAITSDTAVVSLLWANNETGILFPVEEIAAITKRKKVPLHLDAVQAAGKVPINLETVGAQYVSLSAHKLYAPKGVGALYLNRKARYTPLLRGSQEETRRGGTQNVSSIVAFGKAAELATAALLTAPEHIAALRDRFEQTLLSTIEGVRRNGAAEPRLPNTSNLTFSGIEAESALLLFDQEGLCCSAGSACSSGSINPSHVLTAMGVTRDEARASLRFSLGRTTTESDIDRALEIIPRVIAKLRAAQPVGGSPVQFAV
;
A
#
# COMPACT_ATOMS: atom_id res chain seq x y z
N MET A 1 -21.65 -16.62 -2.16
CA MET A 1 -20.60 -15.64 -2.57
C MET A 1 -20.08 -15.92 -3.99
N SER A 2 -20.82 -16.68 -4.81
CA SER A 2 -20.40 -17.07 -6.18
C SER A 2 -20.53 -15.97 -7.24
N ASP A 3 -21.04 -14.79 -6.89
CA ASP A 3 -21.31 -13.70 -7.83
C ASP A 3 -20.53 -12.40 -7.56
N LEU A 4 -19.61 -12.38 -6.58
CA LEU A 4 -18.87 -11.18 -6.25
C LEU A 4 -17.63 -11.07 -7.14
N LEU A 5 -17.54 -10.01 -7.94
CA LEU A 5 -16.38 -9.64 -8.73
C LEU A 5 -15.56 -8.61 -7.96
N TYR A 6 -14.46 -9.04 -7.34
CA TYR A 6 -13.66 -8.20 -6.46
C TYR A 6 -12.41 -7.64 -7.18
N LEU A 7 -12.46 -6.36 -7.55
CA LEU A 7 -11.37 -5.62 -8.20
C LEU A 7 -10.86 -4.46 -7.32
N ASP A 8 -10.77 -4.70 -5.98
CA ASP A 8 -10.26 -3.70 -5.03
C ASP A 8 -9.18 -4.23 -4.09
N HIS A 9 -8.27 -5.03 -4.63
CA HIS A 9 -7.19 -5.67 -3.87
C HIS A 9 -6.16 -4.67 -3.28
N ASN A 10 -6.10 -3.44 -3.77
CA ASN A 10 -5.29 -2.39 -3.15
C ASN A 10 -5.92 -1.80 -1.89
N ALA A 11 -7.23 -1.90 -1.69
CA ALA A 11 -7.88 -1.51 -0.43
C ALA A 11 -7.62 -2.56 0.66
N THR A 12 -7.93 -3.80 0.38
CA THR A 12 -7.62 -4.98 1.22
C THR A 12 -7.75 -6.24 0.38
N THR A 13 -7.26 -7.37 0.90
CA THR A 13 -7.44 -8.66 0.23
C THR A 13 -8.28 -9.61 1.09
N PRO A 14 -9.00 -10.59 0.51
CA PRO A 14 -9.54 -11.71 1.27
C PRO A 14 -8.39 -12.48 1.94
N ILE A 15 -8.66 -13.15 3.05
CA ILE A 15 -7.67 -14.06 3.64
C ILE A 15 -7.60 -15.32 2.76
N ASP A 16 -6.38 -15.71 2.39
CA ASP A 16 -6.14 -16.95 1.66
C ASP A 16 -6.54 -18.16 2.52
N PRO A 17 -7.24 -19.18 2.00
CA PRO A 17 -7.63 -20.36 2.76
C PRO A 17 -6.46 -21.03 3.49
N LEU A 18 -5.29 -21.17 2.86
CA LEU A 18 -4.10 -21.75 3.47
C LEU A 18 -3.53 -20.87 4.60
N VAL A 19 -3.71 -19.56 4.52
CA VAL A 19 -3.36 -18.61 5.59
C VAL A 19 -4.33 -18.75 6.76
N CYS A 20 -5.62 -18.90 6.48
CA CYS A 20 -6.65 -19.13 7.48
C CYS A 20 -6.36 -20.44 8.25
N ASP A 21 -6.09 -21.53 7.52
CA ASP A 21 -5.77 -22.84 8.11
C ASP A 21 -4.52 -22.80 8.99
N ALA A 22 -3.48 -22.06 8.58
CA ALA A 22 -2.27 -21.88 9.38
C ALA A 22 -2.52 -21.07 10.67
N MET A 23 -3.49 -20.16 10.67
CA MET A 23 -3.84 -19.31 11.79
C MET A 23 -4.73 -20.02 12.83
N LEU A 24 -5.64 -20.89 12.40
CA LEU A 24 -6.68 -21.50 13.23
C LEU A 24 -6.17 -22.23 14.49
N PRO A 25 -5.08 -23.02 14.47
CA PRO A 25 -4.55 -23.67 15.67
C PRO A 25 -4.18 -22.66 16.79
N TRP A 26 -3.66 -21.50 16.39
CA TRP A 26 -3.24 -20.43 17.32
C TRP A 26 -4.40 -19.64 17.92
N LEU A 27 -5.56 -19.73 17.34
CA LEU A 27 -6.81 -19.17 17.88
C LEU A 27 -7.52 -20.16 18.82
N ARG A 28 -7.35 -21.47 18.62
CA ARG A 28 -8.12 -22.50 19.31
C ARG A 28 -7.36 -23.17 20.46
N ASN A 29 -6.11 -23.60 20.20
CA ASN A 29 -5.40 -24.53 21.08
C ASN A 29 -4.03 -24.01 21.54
N GLU A 30 -3.32 -23.25 20.69
CA GLU A 30 -1.93 -22.82 20.90
C GLU A 30 -1.86 -21.37 21.45
N PHE A 31 -2.52 -21.14 22.57
CA PHE A 31 -2.67 -19.81 23.18
C PHE A 31 -1.48 -19.36 24.06
N GLY A 32 -0.35 -20.06 23.99
CA GLY A 32 0.82 -19.79 24.85
C GLY A 32 1.45 -18.43 24.60
N ASN A 33 1.88 -17.77 25.69
CA ASN A 33 2.69 -16.56 25.58
C ASN A 33 4.10 -16.94 25.11
N PRO A 34 4.63 -16.34 24.02
CA PRO A 34 5.96 -16.66 23.49
C PRO A 34 7.12 -16.44 24.46
N SER A 35 6.93 -15.60 25.47
CA SER A 35 7.94 -15.32 26.51
C SER A 35 7.97 -16.39 27.62
N SER A 36 7.03 -17.36 27.63
CA SER A 36 6.95 -18.37 28.67
C SER A 36 7.85 -19.57 28.37
N ILE A 37 8.48 -20.12 29.41
CA ILE A 37 9.47 -21.23 29.29
C ILE A 37 8.83 -22.62 29.13
N TYR A 38 7.53 -22.78 29.39
CA TYR A 38 6.83 -24.04 29.22
C TYR A 38 6.49 -24.36 27.76
N GLY A 39 6.06 -25.58 27.49
CA GLY A 39 5.89 -26.10 26.11
C GLY A 39 5.01 -25.24 25.18
N LEU A 40 3.86 -24.71 25.67
CA LEU A 40 2.99 -23.82 24.89
C LEU A 40 3.74 -22.56 24.46
N GLY A 41 4.49 -21.92 25.38
CA GLY A 41 5.27 -20.72 25.09
C GLY A 41 6.37 -20.97 24.06
N ARG A 42 7.12 -22.08 24.23
CA ARG A 42 8.18 -22.45 23.27
C ARG A 42 7.65 -22.71 21.87
N ARG A 43 6.46 -23.35 21.73
CA ARG A 43 5.84 -23.54 20.41
C ARG A 43 5.44 -22.22 19.79
N ALA A 44 4.86 -21.30 20.58
CA ALA A 44 4.53 -19.96 20.11
C ALA A 44 5.78 -19.19 19.66
N ALA A 45 6.87 -19.23 20.43
CA ALA A 45 8.15 -18.61 20.07
C ALA A 45 8.72 -19.19 18.75
N ALA A 46 8.70 -20.50 18.60
CA ALA A 46 9.15 -21.16 17.37
C ALA A 46 8.32 -20.76 16.15
N ALA A 47 7.00 -20.61 16.31
CA ALA A 47 6.11 -20.16 15.25
C ALA A 47 6.38 -18.71 14.83
N LEU A 48 6.66 -17.82 15.80
CA LEU A 48 7.08 -16.44 15.51
C LEU A 48 8.39 -16.38 14.75
N THR A 49 9.37 -17.23 15.13
CA THR A 49 10.66 -17.33 14.42
C THR A 49 10.45 -17.72 12.97
N LYS A 50 9.67 -18.78 12.73
CA LYS A 50 9.34 -19.23 11.36
C LYS A 50 8.63 -18.14 10.55
N ALA A 51 7.64 -17.48 11.13
CA ALA A 51 6.93 -16.40 10.44
C ALA A 51 7.87 -15.23 10.08
N ARG A 52 8.82 -14.91 10.96
CA ARG A 52 9.83 -13.87 10.74
C ARG A 52 10.77 -14.24 9.59
N GLU A 53 11.21 -15.49 9.51
CA GLU A 53 12.01 -16.00 8.39
C GLU A 53 11.25 -15.91 7.06
N GLN A 54 9.97 -16.25 7.05
CA GLN A 54 9.12 -16.19 5.85
C GLN A 54 8.93 -14.75 5.36
N VAL A 55 8.68 -13.80 6.28
CA VAL A 55 8.55 -12.38 5.92
C VAL A 55 9.89 -11.81 5.45
N ALA A 56 10.99 -12.16 6.10
CA ALA A 56 12.33 -11.75 5.70
C ALA A 56 12.67 -12.24 4.28
N THR A 57 12.36 -13.51 3.98
CA THR A 57 12.56 -14.10 2.64
C THR A 57 11.79 -13.33 1.56
N LEU A 58 10.53 -12.95 1.82
CA LEU A 58 9.72 -12.20 0.84
C LEU A 58 10.37 -10.88 0.40
N VAL A 59 11.08 -10.22 1.30
CA VAL A 59 11.64 -8.89 1.04
C VAL A 59 13.16 -8.88 0.90
N GLY A 60 13.82 -10.05 0.86
CA GLY A 60 15.29 -10.16 0.75
C GLY A 60 15.99 -9.50 1.94
N ALA A 61 15.61 -9.87 3.17
CA ALA A 61 16.17 -9.34 4.42
C ALA A 61 16.62 -10.48 5.35
N GLN A 62 17.34 -10.14 6.42
CA GLN A 62 17.63 -11.07 7.50
C GLN A 62 16.45 -11.14 8.49
N PRO A 63 16.14 -12.29 9.09
CA PRO A 63 15.05 -12.40 10.07
C PRO A 63 15.18 -11.40 11.23
N SER A 64 16.39 -11.14 11.71
CA SER A 64 16.67 -10.16 12.78
C SER A 64 16.33 -8.71 12.43
N GLU A 65 16.11 -8.41 11.14
CA GLU A 65 15.75 -7.07 10.66
C GLU A 65 14.23 -6.86 10.57
N ILE A 66 13.42 -7.88 10.85
CA ILE A 66 11.95 -7.80 10.83
C ILE A 66 11.42 -7.57 12.25
N ILE A 67 10.61 -6.55 12.45
CA ILE A 67 9.91 -6.21 13.69
C ILE A 67 8.42 -6.29 13.43
N PHE A 68 7.71 -7.20 14.09
CA PHE A 68 6.25 -7.29 13.97
C PHE A 68 5.55 -6.16 14.73
N ASN A 69 4.50 -5.62 14.10
CA ASN A 69 3.67 -4.55 14.63
C ASN A 69 2.19 -4.77 14.24
N SER A 70 1.32 -3.77 14.48
CA SER A 70 -0.12 -3.92 14.23
C SER A 70 -0.55 -3.63 12.79
N CYS A 71 0.20 -2.84 12.02
CA CYS A 71 -0.20 -2.44 10.67
C CYS A 71 0.89 -1.59 9.98
N GLY A 72 0.74 -1.35 8.67
CA GLY A 72 1.61 -0.45 7.92
C GLY A 72 1.67 0.96 8.51
N THR A 73 0.55 1.50 9.00
CA THR A 73 0.52 2.82 9.65
C THR A 73 1.41 2.89 10.89
N GLU A 74 1.39 1.86 11.76
CA GLU A 74 2.31 1.80 12.90
C GLU A 74 3.76 1.72 12.43
N ALA A 75 4.06 0.93 11.40
CA ALA A 75 5.41 0.82 10.84
C ALA A 75 5.92 2.16 10.32
N THR A 76 5.13 2.87 9.49
CA THR A 76 5.47 4.17 8.90
C THR A 76 5.67 5.23 9.98
N ASN A 77 4.74 5.34 10.93
CA ASN A 77 4.84 6.32 12.01
C ASN A 77 6.06 6.03 12.89
N THR A 78 6.32 4.75 13.20
CA THR A 78 7.49 4.34 13.99
C THR A 78 8.79 4.71 13.27
N ALA A 79 8.90 4.47 11.97
CA ALA A 79 10.10 4.79 11.19
C ALA A 79 10.43 6.28 11.23
N ILE A 80 9.45 7.14 10.93
CA ILE A 80 9.62 8.60 10.90
C ILE A 80 9.93 9.13 12.30
N LEU A 81 9.13 8.76 13.30
CA LEU A 81 9.30 9.23 14.67
C LEU A 81 10.61 8.71 15.29
N SER A 82 11.04 7.49 14.96
CA SER A 82 12.33 6.95 15.38
C SER A 82 13.48 7.79 14.82
N ALA A 83 13.47 8.12 13.53
CA ALA A 83 14.49 8.94 12.92
C ALA A 83 14.61 10.33 13.57
N LEU A 84 13.47 10.97 13.84
CA LEU A 84 13.42 12.25 14.54
C LEU A 84 13.92 12.17 16.00
N ALA A 85 13.62 11.07 16.70
CA ALA A 85 14.04 10.88 18.09
C ALA A 85 15.55 10.59 18.23
N ILE A 86 16.20 10.09 17.18
CA ILE A 86 17.63 9.77 17.15
C ILE A 86 18.49 11.01 17.09
N ASP A 87 18.09 11.99 16.30
CA ASP A 87 18.78 13.26 16.10
C ASP A 87 17.79 14.41 16.37
N PRO A 88 17.49 14.72 17.64
CA PRO A 88 16.42 15.64 18.02
C PRO A 88 16.67 17.10 17.60
N ASP A 89 17.90 17.44 17.28
CA ASP A 89 18.26 18.75 16.71
C ASP A 89 17.85 18.88 15.24
N LYS A 90 17.67 17.77 14.53
CA LYS A 90 17.19 17.76 13.16
C LYS A 90 15.67 17.78 13.11
N ARG A 91 15.13 18.79 12.44
CA ARG A 91 13.68 19.05 12.45
C ARG A 91 13.05 19.05 11.06
N HIS A 92 13.72 18.51 10.06
CA HIS A 92 13.23 18.48 8.69
C HIS A 92 12.92 17.06 8.23
N VAL A 93 11.73 16.87 7.63
CA VAL A 93 11.26 15.63 7.01
C VAL A 93 10.97 15.89 5.54
N ILE A 94 11.47 15.04 4.66
CA ILE A 94 11.15 15.09 3.24
C ILE A 94 10.20 13.94 2.92
N THR A 95 9.10 14.25 2.27
CA THR A 95 8.09 13.28 1.81
C THR A 95 7.50 13.73 0.47
N SER A 96 6.51 13.02 -0.07
CA SER A 96 5.88 13.41 -1.34
C SER A 96 4.43 13.83 -1.19
N THR A 97 3.93 14.58 -2.19
CA THR A 97 2.53 15.00 -2.25
C THR A 97 1.54 13.87 -2.52
N VAL A 98 2.03 12.66 -2.84
CA VAL A 98 1.22 11.49 -3.25
C VAL A 98 1.31 10.31 -2.28
N GLU A 99 1.75 10.57 -1.04
CA GLU A 99 1.89 9.56 0.00
C GLU A 99 0.55 8.99 0.49
N HIS A 100 0.63 7.83 1.14
CA HIS A 100 -0.49 7.29 1.89
C HIS A 100 -0.84 8.20 3.08
N SER A 101 -2.12 8.21 3.47
CA SER A 101 -2.63 9.02 4.59
C SER A 101 -1.86 8.84 5.90
N ALA A 102 -1.26 7.67 6.15
CA ALA A 102 -0.41 7.41 7.32
C ALA A 102 0.79 8.36 7.40
N THR A 103 1.45 8.63 6.26
CA THR A 103 2.57 9.58 6.15
C THR A 103 2.06 11.01 6.19
N ILE A 104 1.04 11.32 5.38
CA ILE A 104 0.50 12.70 5.26
C ILE A 104 0.04 13.20 6.62
N LYS A 105 -0.81 12.44 7.33
CA LYS A 105 -1.38 12.87 8.62
C LYS A 105 -0.31 13.01 9.71
N LEU A 106 0.71 12.17 9.70
CA LEU A 106 1.84 12.34 10.60
C LEU A 106 2.64 13.61 10.28
N CYS A 107 2.96 13.86 9.00
CA CYS A 107 3.70 15.04 8.58
C CYS A 107 2.92 16.33 8.84
N GLU A 108 1.60 16.36 8.59
CA GLU A 108 0.72 17.47 8.96
C GLU A 108 0.78 17.74 10.49
N TYR A 109 0.70 16.70 11.31
CA TYR A 109 0.83 16.82 12.76
C TYR A 109 2.23 17.34 13.15
N LEU A 110 3.30 16.81 12.58
CA LEU A 110 4.68 17.26 12.86
C LEU A 110 4.88 18.72 12.51
N ALA A 111 4.29 19.21 11.42
CA ALA A 111 4.32 20.63 11.05
C ALA A 111 3.72 21.51 12.17
N THR A 112 2.62 21.09 12.81
CA THR A 112 2.04 21.81 13.96
C THR A 112 2.96 21.80 15.20
N ARG A 113 3.95 20.88 15.24
CA ARG A 113 4.96 20.77 16.31
C ARG A 113 6.27 21.47 15.98
N GLY A 114 6.28 22.26 14.87
CA GLY A 114 7.43 23.07 14.47
C GLY A 114 8.50 22.28 13.69
N TYR A 115 8.14 21.12 13.12
CA TYR A 115 9.00 20.45 12.14
C TYR A 115 8.78 21.05 10.76
N GLU A 116 9.85 21.17 9.99
CA GLU A 116 9.79 21.53 8.58
C GLU A 116 9.46 20.29 7.75
N ILE A 117 8.50 20.41 6.84
CA ILE A 117 8.09 19.33 5.94
C ILE A 117 8.26 19.77 4.50
N THR A 118 9.17 19.14 3.77
CA THR A 118 9.25 19.30 2.31
C THR A 118 8.38 18.29 1.62
N TRP A 119 7.38 18.76 0.88
CA TRP A 119 6.49 17.96 0.05
C TRP A 119 7.02 17.96 -1.38
N LEU A 120 7.65 16.85 -1.80
CA LEU A 120 8.14 16.71 -3.17
C LEU A 120 6.95 16.54 -4.13
N PRO A 121 6.84 17.39 -5.16
CA PRO A 121 5.82 17.23 -6.18
C PRO A 121 6.16 16.06 -7.11
N VAL A 122 5.12 15.54 -7.77
CA VAL A 122 5.22 14.65 -8.92
C VAL A 122 4.79 15.39 -10.20
N ASP A 123 5.14 14.85 -11.36
CA ASP A 123 4.63 15.31 -12.64
C ASP A 123 3.23 14.75 -12.94
N ASP A 124 2.68 15.06 -14.11
CA ASP A 124 1.38 14.58 -14.58
C ASP A 124 1.35 13.04 -14.84
N GLN A 125 2.53 12.43 -14.93
CA GLN A 125 2.70 10.99 -15.00
C GLN A 125 2.88 10.34 -13.61
N GLY A 126 2.89 11.13 -12.53
CA GLY A 126 3.09 10.69 -11.16
C GLY A 126 4.53 10.35 -10.79
N LYS A 127 5.51 10.82 -11.57
CA LYS A 127 6.94 10.58 -11.35
C LYS A 127 7.59 11.68 -10.56
N PHE A 128 8.60 11.32 -9.75
CA PHE A 128 9.40 12.31 -9.03
C PHE A 128 10.57 12.83 -9.85
N ASP A 129 10.95 14.08 -9.55
CA ASP A 129 12.22 14.67 -9.94
C ASP A 129 13.30 14.39 -8.88
N LEU A 130 14.24 13.50 -9.21
CA LEU A 130 15.35 13.13 -8.33
C LEU A 130 16.31 14.29 -8.04
N VAL A 131 16.42 15.27 -8.95
CA VAL A 131 17.21 16.49 -8.75
C VAL A 131 16.59 17.34 -7.65
N LYS A 132 15.27 17.45 -7.64
CA LYS A 132 14.53 18.16 -6.56
C LYS A 132 14.69 17.45 -5.22
N LEU A 133 14.63 16.11 -5.20
CA LEU A 133 14.91 15.34 -3.98
C LEU A 133 16.32 15.65 -3.45
N GLU A 134 17.33 15.57 -4.31
CA GLU A 134 18.72 15.79 -3.87
C GLU A 134 18.94 17.22 -3.37
N ALA A 135 18.35 18.22 -4.02
CA ALA A 135 18.41 19.62 -3.63
C ALA A 135 17.68 19.93 -2.31
N ALA A 136 16.56 19.22 -2.02
CA ALA A 136 15.79 19.38 -0.81
C ALA A 136 16.50 18.86 0.45
N ILE A 137 17.47 17.94 0.31
CA ILE A 137 18.20 17.38 1.45
C ILE A 137 19.21 18.41 2.00
N THR A 138 19.01 18.82 3.26
CA THR A 138 19.88 19.73 4.01
C THR A 138 20.56 19.03 5.19
N SER A 139 21.41 19.76 5.92
CA SER A 139 22.00 19.27 7.18
C SER A 139 20.97 19.00 8.28
N ASP A 140 19.81 19.67 8.22
CA ASP A 140 18.70 19.54 9.16
C ASP A 140 17.75 18.38 8.83
N THR A 141 17.92 17.73 7.68
CA THR A 141 17.07 16.61 7.28
C THR A 141 17.30 15.39 8.16
N ALA A 142 16.25 14.98 8.90
CA ALA A 142 16.26 13.80 9.77
C ALA A 142 15.92 12.51 9.01
N VAL A 143 15.01 12.60 8.05
CA VAL A 143 14.53 11.42 7.29
C VAL A 143 13.92 11.84 5.95
N VAL A 144 14.12 10.98 4.95
CA VAL A 144 13.34 10.95 3.71
C VAL A 144 12.35 9.78 3.82
N SER A 145 11.05 10.03 3.64
CA SER A 145 10.00 9.01 3.74
C SER A 145 9.14 9.02 2.49
N LEU A 146 9.19 7.94 1.71
CA LEU A 146 8.54 7.87 0.39
C LEU A 146 7.87 6.52 0.17
N LEU A 147 6.82 6.48 -0.66
CA LEU A 147 6.23 5.25 -1.16
C LEU A 147 7.23 4.48 -2.03
N TRP A 148 7.13 3.15 -2.03
CA TRP A 148 7.73 2.29 -3.05
C TRP A 148 6.85 2.23 -4.29
N ALA A 149 5.54 2.14 -4.06
CA ALA A 149 4.52 2.11 -5.11
C ALA A 149 3.27 2.88 -4.67
N ASN A 150 2.73 3.69 -5.55
CA ASN A 150 1.50 4.42 -5.25
C ASN A 150 0.29 3.48 -5.26
N ASN A 151 -0.54 3.56 -4.23
CA ASN A 151 -1.70 2.69 -4.03
C ASN A 151 -2.91 3.03 -4.92
N GLU A 152 -2.94 4.21 -5.54
CA GLU A 152 -4.03 4.65 -6.41
C GLU A 152 -3.72 4.44 -7.88
N THR A 153 -2.54 4.86 -8.34
CA THR A 153 -2.12 4.78 -9.75
C THR A 153 -1.29 3.55 -10.08
N GLY A 154 -0.71 2.92 -9.06
CA GLY A 154 0.20 1.79 -9.21
C GLY A 154 1.64 2.17 -9.59
N ILE A 155 1.96 3.44 -9.78
CA ILE A 155 3.29 3.89 -10.21
C ILE A 155 4.35 3.43 -9.22
N LEU A 156 5.42 2.84 -9.73
CA LEU A 156 6.61 2.46 -8.98
C LEU A 156 7.60 3.61 -8.94
N PHE A 157 8.12 3.90 -7.76
CA PHE A 157 9.13 4.93 -7.60
C PHE A 157 10.55 4.37 -7.78
N PRO A 158 11.52 5.20 -8.21
CA PRO A 158 12.89 4.77 -8.48
C PRO A 158 13.68 4.63 -7.16
N VAL A 159 13.36 3.57 -6.39
CA VAL A 159 13.82 3.41 -4.99
C VAL A 159 15.33 3.21 -4.87
N GLU A 160 15.97 2.60 -5.86
CA GLU A 160 17.42 2.39 -5.90
C GLU A 160 18.14 3.73 -6.05
N GLU A 161 17.68 4.61 -6.93
CA GLU A 161 18.22 5.94 -7.15
C GLU A 161 17.98 6.85 -5.94
N ILE A 162 16.77 6.78 -5.35
CA ILE A 162 16.43 7.47 -4.10
C ILE A 162 17.38 7.05 -2.98
N ALA A 163 17.59 5.75 -2.82
CA ALA A 163 18.49 5.20 -1.81
C ALA A 163 19.96 5.61 -2.05
N ALA A 164 20.39 5.66 -3.30
CA ALA A 164 21.73 6.14 -3.65
C ALA A 164 21.93 7.63 -3.26
N ILE A 165 20.92 8.47 -3.49
CA ILE A 165 20.94 9.89 -3.10
C ILE A 165 20.99 10.03 -1.58
N THR A 166 20.08 9.40 -0.85
CA THR A 166 20.01 9.51 0.61
C THR A 166 21.26 8.94 1.30
N LYS A 167 21.84 7.87 0.75
CA LYS A 167 23.11 7.30 1.21
C LYS A 167 24.28 8.29 1.03
N ARG A 168 24.41 8.95 -0.15
CA ARG A 168 25.43 9.99 -0.37
C ARG A 168 25.28 11.13 0.61
N LYS A 169 24.07 11.56 0.86
CA LYS A 169 23.71 12.65 1.78
C LYS A 169 23.73 12.24 3.26
N LYS A 170 23.92 10.96 3.56
CA LYS A 170 23.91 10.38 4.92
C LYS A 170 22.62 10.65 5.69
N VAL A 171 21.48 10.63 5.01
CA VAL A 171 20.15 10.82 5.58
C VAL A 171 19.42 9.48 5.58
N PRO A 172 18.76 9.08 6.69
CA PRO A 172 17.95 7.87 6.75
C PRO A 172 16.82 7.87 5.71
N LEU A 173 16.59 6.71 5.09
CA LEU A 173 15.50 6.47 4.14
C LEU A 173 14.47 5.51 4.75
N HIS A 174 13.22 5.94 4.76
CA HIS A 174 12.05 5.09 4.96
C HIS A 174 11.32 4.90 3.64
N LEU A 175 10.94 3.65 3.33
CA LEU A 175 10.11 3.31 2.18
C LEU A 175 8.82 2.62 2.65
N ASP A 176 7.67 3.13 2.21
CA ASP A 176 6.41 2.43 2.39
C ASP A 176 6.23 1.42 1.25
N ALA A 177 6.55 0.14 1.53
CA ALA A 177 6.44 -0.96 0.57
C ALA A 177 5.12 -1.75 0.71
N VAL A 178 4.13 -1.21 1.42
CA VAL A 178 2.84 -1.88 1.68
C VAL A 178 2.15 -2.32 0.38
N GLN A 179 2.25 -1.55 -0.69
CA GLN A 179 1.68 -1.92 -1.98
C GLN A 179 2.64 -2.71 -2.88
N ALA A 180 3.95 -2.63 -2.65
CA ALA A 180 4.96 -3.28 -3.49
C ALA A 180 5.21 -4.74 -3.07
N ALA A 181 5.27 -5.02 -1.77
CA ALA A 181 5.54 -6.34 -1.24
C ALA A 181 4.57 -7.40 -1.81
N GLY A 182 5.13 -8.50 -2.31
CA GLY A 182 4.38 -9.61 -2.90
C GLY A 182 3.74 -9.33 -4.27
N LYS A 183 3.97 -8.14 -4.86
CA LYS A 183 3.51 -7.78 -6.21
C LYS A 183 4.67 -7.53 -7.17
N VAL A 184 5.79 -7.03 -6.65
CA VAL A 184 7.04 -6.87 -7.38
C VAL A 184 8.19 -7.45 -6.55
N PRO A 185 9.30 -7.89 -7.19
CA PRO A 185 10.48 -8.34 -6.46
C PRO A 185 11.06 -7.22 -5.59
N ILE A 186 11.40 -7.57 -4.34
CA ILE A 186 12.05 -6.67 -3.39
C ILE A 186 13.30 -7.37 -2.86
N ASN A 187 14.43 -6.67 -2.78
CA ASN A 187 15.64 -7.13 -2.14
C ASN A 187 16.24 -6.02 -1.26
N LEU A 188 15.92 -6.04 0.03
CA LEU A 188 16.34 -4.99 0.96
C LEU A 188 17.83 -5.02 1.30
N GLU A 189 18.53 -6.14 1.06
CA GLU A 189 19.99 -6.19 1.20
C GLU A 189 20.69 -5.24 0.21
N THR A 190 20.10 -5.04 -0.97
CA THR A 190 20.70 -4.22 -2.04
C THR A 190 20.19 -2.79 -2.09
N VAL A 191 18.93 -2.54 -1.75
CA VAL A 191 18.30 -1.20 -1.83
C VAL A 191 18.95 -0.22 -0.86
N GLY A 192 19.29 -0.65 0.37
CA GLY A 192 19.99 0.20 1.33
C GLY A 192 19.12 1.18 2.12
N ALA A 193 17.80 0.99 2.14
CA ALA A 193 16.89 1.72 3.03
C ALA A 193 17.16 1.36 4.50
N GLN A 194 16.92 2.31 5.41
CA GLN A 194 17.02 2.06 6.85
C GLN A 194 15.75 1.46 7.42
N TYR A 195 14.59 1.85 6.90
CA TYR A 195 13.28 1.44 7.37
C TYR A 195 12.39 1.09 6.17
N VAL A 196 11.61 0.00 6.27
CA VAL A 196 10.59 -0.32 5.26
C VAL A 196 9.32 -0.83 5.93
N SER A 197 8.18 -0.23 5.57
CA SER A 197 6.87 -0.60 6.11
C SER A 197 6.20 -1.69 5.29
N LEU A 198 5.62 -2.69 5.99
CA LEU A 198 4.88 -3.81 5.43
C LEU A 198 3.53 -3.97 6.12
N SER A 199 2.52 -4.45 5.41
CA SER A 199 1.18 -4.72 5.97
C SER A 199 0.60 -6.03 5.42
N ALA A 200 0.23 -6.91 6.33
CA ALA A 200 -0.15 -8.27 5.97
C ALA A 200 -1.44 -8.37 5.15
N HIS A 201 -2.41 -7.48 5.41
CA HIS A 201 -3.71 -7.52 4.74
C HIS A 201 -3.65 -7.14 3.24
N LYS A 202 -2.50 -6.73 2.72
CA LYS A 202 -2.25 -6.55 1.28
C LYS A 202 -1.68 -7.82 0.64
N LEU A 203 -1.38 -8.84 1.47
CA LEU A 203 -0.75 -10.10 1.09
C LEU A 203 -1.66 -11.32 1.36
N TYR A 204 -2.98 -11.12 1.41
CA TYR A 204 -3.96 -12.17 1.70
C TYR A 204 -3.86 -12.74 3.12
N ALA A 205 -3.46 -11.90 4.09
CA ALA A 205 -3.46 -12.20 5.51
C ALA A 205 -4.46 -11.32 6.27
N PRO A 206 -4.70 -11.55 7.57
CA PRO A 206 -5.65 -10.75 8.34
C PRO A 206 -5.16 -9.30 8.51
N LYS A 207 -6.13 -8.41 8.73
CA LYS A 207 -5.90 -7.05 9.24
C LYS A 207 -5.37 -7.11 10.67
N GLY A 208 -4.72 -6.05 11.14
CA GLY A 208 -4.24 -5.97 12.53
C GLY A 208 -2.85 -6.58 12.75
N VAL A 209 -2.10 -6.83 11.69
CA VAL A 209 -0.68 -7.21 11.72
C VAL A 209 0.08 -6.60 10.55
N GLY A 210 1.30 -6.17 10.82
CA GLY A 210 2.27 -5.63 9.87
C GLY A 210 3.69 -5.89 10.35
N ALA A 211 4.66 -5.35 9.64
CA ALA A 211 6.05 -5.38 10.05
C ALA A 211 6.80 -4.12 9.62
N LEU A 212 7.80 -3.78 10.40
CA LEU A 212 8.83 -2.81 10.06
C LEU A 212 10.13 -3.59 9.79
N TYR A 213 10.67 -3.46 8.58
CA TYR A 213 12.07 -3.79 8.35
C TYR A 213 12.93 -2.69 8.96
N LEU A 214 13.93 -3.09 9.73
CA LEU A 214 14.93 -2.23 10.34
C LEU A 214 16.32 -2.75 9.94
N ASN A 215 17.01 -1.98 9.09
CA ASN A 215 18.38 -2.33 8.72
C ASN A 215 19.26 -2.47 9.98
N ARG A 216 20.02 -3.56 10.09
CA ARG A 216 20.85 -3.88 11.27
C ARG A 216 21.85 -2.80 11.66
N LYS A 217 22.20 -1.88 10.72
CA LYS A 217 23.10 -0.75 10.96
C LYS A 217 22.37 0.55 11.30
N ALA A 218 21.03 0.54 11.19
CA ALA A 218 20.23 1.72 11.49
C ALA A 218 20.13 1.93 13.00
N ARG A 219 20.20 3.18 13.41
CA ARG A 219 19.80 3.59 14.77
C ARG A 219 18.28 3.54 14.86
N TYR A 220 17.77 3.21 16.04
CA TYR A 220 16.33 3.00 16.23
C TYR A 220 15.86 3.38 17.63
N THR A 221 14.71 4.03 17.72
CA THR A 221 13.99 4.30 18.96
C THR A 221 12.57 3.75 18.82
N PRO A 222 12.12 2.81 19.71
CA PRO A 222 10.80 2.24 19.61
C PRO A 222 9.69 3.25 19.92
N LEU A 223 8.61 3.24 19.12
CA LEU A 223 7.40 4.00 19.41
C LEU A 223 6.68 3.42 20.64
N LEU A 224 6.48 2.12 20.66
CA LEU A 224 5.87 1.38 21.77
C LEU A 224 6.98 0.67 22.56
N ARG A 225 7.22 1.13 23.80
CA ARG A 225 8.28 0.58 24.64
C ARG A 225 7.82 -0.69 25.35
N GLY A 226 8.69 -1.68 25.49
CA GLY A 226 8.44 -2.96 26.16
C GLY A 226 9.58 -3.94 25.91
N SER A 227 9.44 -5.18 26.37
CA SER A 227 10.46 -6.23 26.27
C SER A 227 10.34 -7.09 25.02
N GLN A 228 9.23 -7.02 24.30
CA GLN A 228 8.97 -7.85 23.13
C GLN A 228 9.76 -7.33 21.91
N GLU A 229 9.80 -8.15 20.86
CA GLU A 229 10.54 -7.84 19.63
C GLU A 229 11.99 -7.37 19.91
N GLU A 230 12.65 -7.99 20.89
CA GLU A 230 14.01 -7.62 21.34
C GLU A 230 14.09 -6.16 21.82
N THR A 231 13.10 -5.71 22.59
CA THR A 231 12.90 -4.32 23.07
C THR A 231 12.60 -3.29 21.98
N ARG A 232 12.39 -3.74 20.73
CA ARG A 232 12.13 -2.86 19.58
C ARG A 232 10.64 -2.52 19.39
N ARG A 233 9.72 -3.33 19.95
CA ARG A 233 8.29 -3.05 19.94
C ARG A 233 7.60 -3.77 21.11
N GLY A 234 7.11 -3.01 22.06
CA GLY A 234 6.44 -3.54 23.26
C GLY A 234 5.02 -4.05 23.01
N GLY A 235 4.55 -4.94 23.89
CA GLY A 235 3.23 -5.57 23.82
C GLY A 235 3.30 -7.04 23.40
N THR A 236 2.48 -7.88 24.04
CA THR A 236 2.41 -9.31 23.72
C THR A 236 2.15 -9.52 22.25
N GLN A 237 2.95 -10.39 21.62
CA GLN A 237 2.85 -10.65 20.18
C GLN A 237 1.51 -11.32 19.85
N ASN A 238 0.87 -10.86 18.78
CA ASN A 238 -0.33 -11.46 18.19
C ASN A 238 0.07 -12.70 17.37
N VAL A 239 0.33 -13.82 18.06
CA VAL A 239 0.91 -15.03 17.49
C VAL A 239 0.11 -15.52 16.28
N SER A 240 -1.22 -15.60 16.40
CA SER A 240 -2.09 -16.11 15.33
C SER A 240 -1.98 -15.28 14.04
N SER A 241 -2.03 -13.94 14.16
CA SER A 241 -1.92 -13.07 13.00
C SER A 241 -0.50 -13.00 12.44
N ILE A 242 0.53 -13.12 13.29
CA ILE A 242 1.93 -13.15 12.82
C ILE A 242 2.21 -14.45 12.05
N VAL A 243 1.71 -15.60 12.52
CA VAL A 243 1.80 -16.88 11.78
C VAL A 243 1.08 -16.78 10.43
N ALA A 244 -0.11 -16.18 10.42
CA ALA A 244 -0.85 -15.90 9.20
C ALA A 244 -0.06 -15.01 8.23
N PHE A 245 0.60 -13.96 8.73
CA PHE A 245 1.46 -13.10 7.92
C PHE A 245 2.66 -13.86 7.34
N GLY A 246 3.33 -14.70 8.15
CA GLY A 246 4.42 -15.56 7.68
C GLY A 246 3.96 -16.49 6.54
N LYS A 247 2.81 -17.17 6.72
CA LYS A 247 2.25 -18.05 5.67
C LYS A 247 1.87 -17.27 4.40
N ALA A 248 1.30 -16.10 4.54
CA ALA A 248 0.98 -15.23 3.40
C ALA A 248 2.25 -14.76 2.67
N ALA A 249 3.32 -14.45 3.40
CA ALA A 249 4.62 -14.10 2.82
C ALA A 249 5.24 -15.27 2.05
N GLU A 250 5.17 -16.49 2.58
CA GLU A 250 5.61 -17.72 1.89
C GLU A 250 4.87 -17.90 0.55
N LEU A 251 3.52 -17.78 0.57
CA LEU A 251 2.70 -17.90 -0.63
C LEU A 251 2.96 -16.78 -1.63
N ALA A 252 3.19 -15.55 -1.15
CA ALA A 252 3.52 -14.41 -2.00
C ALA A 252 4.90 -14.58 -2.66
N THR A 253 5.90 -15.10 -1.93
CA THR A 253 7.23 -15.41 -2.48
C THR A 253 7.13 -16.41 -3.63
N ALA A 254 6.36 -17.47 -3.45
CA ALA A 254 6.13 -18.45 -4.51
C ALA A 254 5.38 -17.84 -5.71
N ALA A 255 4.37 -17.03 -5.46
CA ALA A 255 3.56 -16.39 -6.49
C ALA A 255 4.33 -15.35 -7.32
N LEU A 256 5.35 -14.69 -6.76
CA LEU A 256 6.18 -13.72 -7.49
C LEU A 256 6.88 -14.28 -8.73
N LEU A 257 7.02 -15.60 -8.83
CA LEU A 257 7.66 -16.26 -9.98
C LEU A 257 6.81 -16.21 -11.26
N THR A 258 5.49 -16.14 -11.15
CA THR A 258 4.57 -16.28 -12.30
C THR A 258 3.40 -15.28 -12.29
N ALA A 259 2.91 -14.91 -11.11
CA ALA A 259 1.70 -14.09 -10.99
C ALA A 259 1.84 -12.66 -11.54
N PRO A 260 2.99 -11.96 -11.40
CA PRO A 260 3.09 -10.58 -11.87
C PRO A 260 2.84 -10.43 -13.37
N GLU A 261 3.42 -11.29 -14.20
CA GLU A 261 3.24 -11.23 -15.66
C GLU A 261 1.79 -11.55 -16.06
N HIS A 262 1.21 -12.59 -15.46
CA HIS A 262 -0.18 -12.97 -15.70
C HIS A 262 -1.16 -11.85 -15.29
N ILE A 263 -0.98 -11.27 -14.10
CA ILE A 263 -1.85 -10.19 -13.61
C ILE A 263 -1.68 -8.94 -14.47
N ALA A 264 -0.46 -8.62 -14.90
CA ALA A 264 -0.20 -7.50 -15.81
C ALA A 264 -0.91 -7.69 -17.15
N ALA A 265 -0.88 -8.88 -17.73
CA ALA A 265 -1.59 -9.19 -18.96
C ALA A 265 -3.12 -9.02 -18.82
N LEU A 266 -3.70 -9.48 -17.71
CA LEU A 266 -5.12 -9.28 -17.40
C LEU A 266 -5.47 -7.80 -17.23
N ARG A 267 -4.65 -7.05 -16.47
CA ARG A 267 -4.81 -5.61 -16.28
C ARG A 267 -4.72 -4.86 -17.60
N ASP A 268 -3.74 -5.18 -18.44
CA ASP A 268 -3.53 -4.49 -19.71
C ASP A 268 -4.68 -4.76 -20.69
N ARG A 269 -5.15 -6.01 -20.78
CA ARG A 269 -6.34 -6.36 -21.55
C ARG A 269 -7.57 -5.57 -21.06
N PHE A 270 -7.81 -5.55 -19.75
CA PHE A 270 -8.89 -4.80 -19.12
C PHE A 270 -8.82 -3.30 -19.46
N GLU A 271 -7.67 -2.69 -19.20
CA GLU A 271 -7.43 -1.26 -19.42
C GLU A 271 -7.55 -0.86 -20.88
N GLN A 272 -6.89 -1.58 -21.79
CA GLN A 272 -6.91 -1.27 -23.20
C GLN A 272 -8.30 -1.40 -23.82
N THR A 273 -9.07 -2.41 -23.40
CA THR A 273 -10.44 -2.59 -23.87
C THR A 273 -11.32 -1.41 -23.42
N LEU A 274 -11.26 -0.99 -22.16
CA LEU A 274 -12.04 0.17 -21.69
C LEU A 274 -11.65 1.48 -22.38
N LEU A 275 -10.34 1.69 -22.59
CA LEU A 275 -9.81 2.88 -23.29
C LEU A 275 -10.25 2.94 -24.75
N SER A 276 -10.42 1.79 -25.41
CA SER A 276 -10.79 1.74 -26.83
C SER A 276 -12.30 1.70 -27.08
N THR A 277 -13.09 1.22 -26.09
CA THR A 277 -14.54 0.98 -26.30
C THR A 277 -15.43 2.04 -25.67
N ILE A 278 -14.93 2.78 -24.67
CA ILE A 278 -15.72 3.81 -23.99
C ILE A 278 -15.12 5.18 -24.30
N GLU A 279 -15.85 6.01 -25.01
CA GLU A 279 -15.43 7.38 -25.30
C GLU A 279 -15.18 8.20 -24.02
N GLY A 280 -14.16 9.05 -24.02
CA GLY A 280 -13.84 9.93 -22.88
C GLY A 280 -13.27 9.18 -21.67
N VAL A 281 -12.72 7.98 -21.86
CA VAL A 281 -11.94 7.29 -20.84
C VAL A 281 -10.46 7.59 -21.02
N ARG A 282 -9.79 7.84 -19.91
CA ARG A 282 -8.36 8.18 -19.87
C ARG A 282 -7.68 7.48 -18.69
N ARG A 283 -6.46 6.96 -18.88
CA ARG A 283 -5.64 6.45 -17.78
C ARG A 283 -4.98 7.60 -17.02
N ASN A 284 -4.94 7.48 -15.69
CA ASN A 284 -4.19 8.36 -14.84
C ASN A 284 -2.81 7.76 -14.50
N GLY A 285 -1.76 8.55 -14.75
CA GLY A 285 -0.38 8.18 -14.48
C GLY A 285 0.35 7.46 -15.61
N ALA A 286 1.64 7.20 -15.38
CA ALA A 286 2.52 6.58 -16.35
C ALA A 286 2.09 5.15 -16.72
N ALA A 287 2.37 4.75 -17.97
CA ALA A 287 2.18 3.37 -18.39
C ALA A 287 3.12 2.44 -17.63
N GLU A 288 4.38 2.82 -17.49
CA GLU A 288 5.45 2.06 -16.85
C GLU A 288 6.51 3.03 -16.26
N PRO A 289 7.22 2.65 -15.17
CA PRO A 289 7.01 1.41 -14.41
C PRO A 289 5.81 1.52 -13.44
N ARG A 290 5.02 0.44 -13.33
CA ARG A 290 3.89 0.37 -12.39
C ARG A 290 3.64 -1.03 -11.85
N LEU A 291 2.87 -1.13 -10.77
CA LEU A 291 2.40 -2.41 -10.23
C LEU A 291 1.63 -3.21 -11.30
N PRO A 292 1.76 -4.53 -11.32
CA PRO A 292 1.09 -5.37 -12.32
C PRO A 292 -0.43 -5.35 -12.22
N ASN A 293 -0.98 -5.02 -11.06
CA ASN A 293 -2.38 -5.22 -10.72
C ASN A 293 -3.25 -3.97 -10.72
N THR A 294 -2.70 -2.77 -10.96
CA THR A 294 -3.43 -1.52 -10.71
C THR A 294 -3.72 -0.77 -12.00
N SER A 295 -4.97 -0.38 -12.18
CA SER A 295 -5.43 0.55 -13.22
C SER A 295 -6.25 1.66 -12.58
N ASN A 296 -5.95 2.91 -12.90
CA ASN A 296 -6.69 4.09 -12.48
C ASN A 296 -7.18 4.83 -13.72
N LEU A 297 -8.51 4.92 -13.87
CA LEU A 297 -9.16 5.44 -15.06
C LEU A 297 -10.13 6.57 -14.73
N THR A 298 -10.05 7.68 -15.45
CA THR A 298 -11.05 8.73 -15.45
C THR A 298 -12.12 8.43 -16.52
N PHE A 299 -13.39 8.50 -16.14
CA PHE A 299 -14.53 8.34 -17.03
C PHE A 299 -15.26 9.69 -17.15
N SER A 300 -15.04 10.43 -18.23
CA SER A 300 -15.67 11.73 -18.42
C SER A 300 -17.20 11.63 -18.38
N GLY A 301 -17.83 12.59 -17.71
CA GLY A 301 -19.30 12.67 -17.65
C GLY A 301 -19.94 11.73 -16.64
N ILE A 302 -19.25 11.31 -15.57
CA ILE A 302 -19.84 10.57 -14.45
C ILE A 302 -19.30 11.10 -13.11
N GLU A 303 -19.98 10.73 -12.02
CA GLU A 303 -19.46 10.79 -10.66
C GLU A 303 -19.08 9.38 -10.22
N ALA A 304 -17.83 9.19 -9.74
CA ALA A 304 -17.32 7.87 -9.33
C ALA A 304 -18.18 7.23 -8.22
N GLU A 305 -18.67 8.03 -7.25
CA GLU A 305 -19.54 7.52 -6.17
C GLU A 305 -20.81 6.89 -6.71
N SER A 306 -21.47 7.55 -7.69
CA SER A 306 -22.65 7.00 -8.35
C SER A 306 -22.34 5.71 -9.13
N ALA A 307 -21.14 5.66 -9.75
CA ALA A 307 -20.70 4.45 -10.43
C ALA A 307 -20.47 3.30 -9.45
N LEU A 308 -19.83 3.56 -8.31
CA LEU A 308 -19.58 2.54 -7.27
C LEU A 308 -20.88 1.92 -6.75
N LEU A 309 -21.92 2.73 -6.52
CA LEU A 309 -23.24 2.23 -6.08
C LEU A 309 -23.88 1.31 -7.13
N LEU A 310 -23.79 1.67 -8.40
CA LEU A 310 -24.35 0.84 -9.48
C LEU A 310 -23.50 -0.42 -9.72
N PHE A 311 -22.17 -0.33 -9.59
CA PHE A 311 -21.30 -1.50 -9.67
C PHE A 311 -21.57 -2.49 -8.54
N ASP A 312 -21.79 -2.01 -7.31
CA ASP A 312 -22.15 -2.88 -6.17
C ASP A 312 -23.44 -3.66 -6.43
N GLN A 313 -24.46 -3.02 -7.02
CA GLN A 313 -25.70 -3.69 -7.44
C GLN A 313 -25.47 -4.80 -8.48
N GLU A 314 -24.44 -4.68 -9.30
CA GLU A 314 -24.00 -5.69 -10.29
C GLU A 314 -23.00 -6.69 -9.72
N GLY A 315 -22.68 -6.59 -8.41
CA GLY A 315 -21.73 -7.44 -7.73
C GLY A 315 -20.25 -7.13 -8.05
N LEU A 316 -19.91 -5.93 -8.57
CA LEU A 316 -18.54 -5.51 -8.86
C LEU A 316 -18.05 -4.54 -7.80
N CYS A 317 -16.92 -4.87 -7.15
CA CYS A 317 -16.25 -4.04 -6.17
C CYS A 317 -14.98 -3.39 -6.76
N CYS A 318 -14.92 -2.05 -6.70
CA CYS A 318 -13.74 -1.25 -7.03
C CYS A 318 -13.71 -0.01 -6.12
N SER A 319 -12.76 0.91 -6.31
CA SER A 319 -12.67 2.12 -5.49
C SER A 319 -12.69 3.40 -6.32
N ALA A 320 -13.20 4.49 -5.77
CA ALA A 320 -12.79 5.83 -6.15
C ALA A 320 -11.40 6.09 -5.55
N GLY A 321 -10.58 6.94 -6.19
CA GLY A 321 -9.15 7.12 -5.88
C GLY A 321 -8.78 7.20 -4.39
N SER A 322 -9.61 7.80 -3.53
CA SER A 322 -9.38 7.93 -2.09
C SER A 322 -10.22 6.95 -1.25
N ALA A 323 -10.00 5.65 -1.37
CA ALA A 323 -10.71 4.61 -0.60
C ALA A 323 -10.62 4.77 0.95
N CYS A 324 -9.67 5.56 1.47
CA CYS A 324 -9.47 5.76 2.91
C CYS A 324 -10.27 6.92 3.51
N SER A 325 -11.01 7.68 2.71
CA SER A 325 -11.84 8.81 3.15
C SER A 325 -13.31 8.56 2.87
N SER A 326 -13.84 7.41 3.35
CA SER A 326 -15.27 7.13 3.30
C SER A 326 -16.06 8.29 3.89
N GLY A 327 -16.83 8.98 3.02
CA GLY A 327 -17.64 10.15 3.40
C GLY A 327 -17.02 11.53 3.12
N SER A 328 -15.83 11.63 2.50
CA SER A 328 -15.32 12.95 2.10
C SER A 328 -15.63 13.27 0.64
N ILE A 329 -16.25 14.43 0.44
CA ILE A 329 -16.54 15.04 -0.87
C ILE A 329 -15.24 15.46 -1.61
N ASN A 330 -14.07 15.21 -1.03
CA ASN A 330 -12.80 15.66 -1.56
C ASN A 330 -12.25 14.69 -2.61
N PRO A 331 -11.83 15.19 -3.78
CA PRO A 331 -11.18 14.38 -4.80
C PRO A 331 -9.85 13.79 -4.29
N SER A 332 -9.36 12.76 -4.95
CA SER A 332 -8.05 12.16 -4.64
C SER A 332 -6.95 13.23 -4.61
N HIS A 333 -6.23 13.30 -3.48
CA HIS A 333 -5.06 14.18 -3.36
C HIS A 333 -3.92 13.74 -4.29
N VAL A 334 -3.81 12.44 -4.59
CA VAL A 334 -2.83 11.88 -5.52
C VAL A 334 -3.09 12.42 -6.93
N LEU A 335 -4.31 12.25 -7.43
CA LEU A 335 -4.68 12.73 -8.77
C LEU A 335 -4.58 14.24 -8.88
N THR A 336 -5.00 14.96 -7.83
CA THR A 336 -4.88 16.43 -7.79
C THR A 336 -3.40 16.88 -7.80
N ALA A 337 -2.52 16.17 -7.06
CA ALA A 337 -1.09 16.46 -7.07
C ALA A 337 -0.43 16.19 -8.44
N MET A 338 -1.02 15.30 -9.24
CA MET A 338 -0.62 15.04 -10.64
C MET A 338 -1.20 16.02 -11.64
N GLY A 339 -1.94 17.06 -11.19
CA GLY A 339 -2.54 18.06 -12.07
C GLY A 339 -3.88 17.65 -12.69
N VAL A 340 -4.46 16.52 -12.29
CA VAL A 340 -5.82 16.14 -12.69
C VAL A 340 -6.82 17.11 -12.06
N THR A 341 -7.74 17.64 -12.86
CA THR A 341 -8.76 18.57 -12.37
C THR A 341 -9.66 17.93 -11.31
N ARG A 342 -10.29 18.75 -10.47
CA ARG A 342 -11.19 18.23 -9.41
C ARG A 342 -12.32 17.39 -9.97
N ASP A 343 -12.90 17.80 -11.09
CA ASP A 343 -14.02 17.10 -11.74
C ASP A 343 -13.56 15.76 -12.35
N GLU A 344 -12.40 15.74 -13.02
CA GLU A 344 -11.82 14.51 -13.52
C GLU A 344 -11.40 13.56 -12.39
N ALA A 345 -10.86 14.08 -11.29
CA ALA A 345 -10.52 13.25 -10.12
C ALA A 345 -11.76 12.63 -9.46
N ARG A 346 -12.91 13.35 -9.45
CA ARG A 346 -14.21 12.81 -9.01
C ARG A 346 -14.81 11.78 -9.96
N ALA A 347 -14.42 11.83 -11.23
CA ALA A 347 -14.83 10.89 -12.26
C ALA A 347 -13.85 9.71 -12.41
N SER A 348 -12.92 9.54 -11.46
CA SER A 348 -11.84 8.55 -11.54
C SER A 348 -12.10 7.35 -10.64
N LEU A 349 -11.87 6.17 -11.20
CA LEU A 349 -12.05 4.88 -10.56
C LEU A 349 -10.73 4.09 -10.59
N ARG A 350 -10.43 3.43 -9.46
CA ARG A 350 -9.32 2.50 -9.35
C ARG A 350 -9.82 1.07 -9.38
N PHE A 351 -9.27 0.28 -10.26
CA PHE A 351 -9.44 -1.16 -10.32
C PHE A 351 -8.12 -1.82 -9.94
N SER A 352 -8.15 -2.74 -9.00
CA SER A 352 -6.95 -3.45 -8.57
C SER A 352 -7.22 -4.94 -8.49
N LEU A 353 -6.56 -5.67 -9.39
CA LEU A 353 -6.68 -7.10 -9.58
C LEU A 353 -5.97 -7.84 -8.43
N GLY A 354 -6.36 -9.08 -8.22
CA GLY A 354 -5.72 -9.97 -7.26
C GLY A 354 -5.06 -11.17 -7.92
N ARG A 355 -4.33 -11.92 -7.13
CA ARG A 355 -3.70 -13.18 -7.58
C ARG A 355 -4.72 -14.26 -7.98
N THR A 356 -5.98 -14.12 -7.55
CA THR A 356 -7.09 -15.00 -7.87
C THR A 356 -8.01 -14.47 -8.97
N THR A 357 -7.73 -13.30 -9.52
CA THR A 357 -8.50 -12.73 -10.64
C THR A 357 -8.26 -13.56 -11.89
N THR A 358 -9.36 -13.94 -12.56
CA THR A 358 -9.35 -14.78 -13.75
C THR A 358 -9.68 -14.01 -15.02
N GLU A 359 -9.49 -14.62 -16.19
CA GLU A 359 -9.95 -14.06 -17.47
C GLU A 359 -11.48 -13.85 -17.49
N SER A 360 -12.24 -14.80 -16.92
CA SER A 360 -13.69 -14.69 -16.80
C SER A 360 -14.13 -13.51 -15.93
N ASP A 361 -13.36 -13.18 -14.88
CA ASP A 361 -13.61 -11.99 -14.08
C ASP A 361 -13.43 -10.72 -14.90
N ILE A 362 -12.40 -10.69 -15.74
CA ILE A 362 -12.15 -9.56 -16.64
C ILE A 362 -13.24 -9.45 -17.70
N ASP A 363 -13.68 -10.56 -18.32
CA ASP A 363 -14.78 -10.56 -19.29
C ASP A 363 -16.04 -9.98 -18.67
N ARG A 364 -16.40 -10.44 -17.48
CA ARG A 364 -17.56 -9.94 -16.73
C ARG A 364 -17.43 -8.44 -16.40
N ALA A 365 -16.24 -7.98 -15.97
CA ALA A 365 -16.01 -6.56 -15.74
C ALA A 365 -16.21 -5.71 -16.99
N LEU A 366 -15.72 -6.21 -18.13
CA LEU A 366 -15.84 -5.55 -19.44
C LEU A 366 -17.29 -5.53 -19.98
N GLU A 367 -18.17 -6.38 -19.51
CA GLU A 367 -19.62 -6.32 -19.78
C GLU A 367 -20.32 -5.31 -18.85
N ILE A 368 -20.02 -5.32 -17.56
CA ILE A 368 -20.68 -4.49 -16.55
C ILE A 368 -20.33 -3.01 -16.71
N ILE A 369 -19.03 -2.70 -16.81
CA ILE A 369 -18.55 -1.31 -16.76
C ILE A 369 -19.11 -0.45 -17.86
N PRO A 370 -19.03 -0.81 -19.16
CA PRO A 370 -19.58 0.02 -20.24
C PRO A 370 -21.06 0.29 -20.08
N ARG A 371 -21.84 -0.73 -19.67
CA ARG A 371 -23.28 -0.63 -19.45
C ARG A 371 -23.63 0.36 -18.34
N VAL A 372 -22.93 0.29 -17.21
CA VAL A 372 -23.14 1.21 -16.07
C VAL A 372 -22.73 2.64 -16.42
N ILE A 373 -21.59 2.83 -17.09
CA ILE A 373 -21.14 4.14 -17.54
C ILE A 373 -22.13 4.78 -18.52
N ALA A 374 -22.63 4.01 -19.49
CA ALA A 374 -23.65 4.49 -20.43
C ALA A 374 -24.95 4.89 -19.71
N LYS A 375 -25.40 4.08 -18.74
CA LYS A 375 -26.58 4.38 -17.92
C LYS A 375 -26.43 5.69 -17.14
N LEU A 376 -25.27 5.92 -16.51
CA LEU A 376 -24.99 7.15 -15.77
C LEU A 376 -24.98 8.38 -16.68
N ARG A 377 -24.33 8.29 -17.84
CA ARG A 377 -24.30 9.38 -18.80
C ARG A 377 -25.68 9.73 -19.36
N ALA A 378 -26.50 8.72 -19.63
CA ALA A 378 -27.88 8.93 -20.10
C ALA A 378 -28.81 9.55 -19.05
N ALA A 379 -28.50 9.38 -17.76
CA ALA A 379 -29.28 9.96 -16.66
C ALA A 379 -28.93 11.42 -16.36
N GLN A 380 -27.86 11.97 -16.96
CA GLN A 380 -27.51 13.38 -16.76
C GLN A 380 -28.45 14.31 -17.54
N PRO A 381 -28.93 15.42 -16.94
CA PRO A 381 -29.64 16.46 -17.68
C PRO A 381 -28.71 17.07 -18.74
N VAL A 382 -29.22 17.30 -19.94
CA VAL A 382 -28.49 17.99 -21.01
C VAL A 382 -28.09 19.38 -20.49
N GLY A 383 -26.81 19.62 -20.21
CA GLY A 383 -26.27 20.92 -19.74
C GLY A 383 -26.23 21.12 -18.22
N GLY A 384 -26.41 20.11 -17.39
CA GLY A 384 -26.37 20.19 -15.92
C GLY A 384 -25.14 19.53 -15.27
N SER A 385 -24.86 19.91 -14.02
CA SER A 385 -23.89 19.19 -13.18
C SER A 385 -24.32 17.76 -12.96
N PRO A 386 -23.36 16.79 -12.71
CA PRO A 386 -23.67 15.39 -12.51
C PRO A 386 -24.74 15.17 -11.42
N VAL A 387 -25.68 14.23 -11.67
CA VAL A 387 -26.74 13.89 -10.71
C VAL A 387 -26.11 13.17 -9.51
N GLN A 388 -26.24 13.74 -8.32
CA GLN A 388 -25.96 13.05 -7.06
C GLN A 388 -27.23 12.27 -6.66
N PHE A 389 -27.13 10.95 -6.63
CA PHE A 389 -28.19 10.12 -6.03
C PHE A 389 -28.05 10.24 -4.51
N ALA A 390 -29.10 10.78 -3.85
CA ALA A 390 -29.18 10.75 -2.40
C ALA A 390 -29.26 9.30 -1.91
N VAL A 391 -28.46 8.95 -0.91
CA VAL A 391 -28.44 7.65 -0.22
C VAL A 391 -29.56 7.63 0.82
#